data_d5f0148d9e988bc2423226066222bd48
#
_entry.id   d5f0148d9e988bc2423226066222bd48
#
_cell.length_a   1.000
_cell.length_b   1.000
_cell.length_c   1.000
_cell.angle_alpha   90.00
_cell.angle_beta   90.00
_cell.angle_gamma   90.00
#
_symmetry.space_group_name_H-M   'P 1'
#
loop_
_entity.id
_entity.type
_entity.pdbx_description
1 polymer ?
#
loop_
_entity_poly.entity_id
_entity_poly.type
_entity_poly.pdbx_seq_one_letter_code
_entity_poly.pdbx_strand_id
1 'polypeptide(L)'
;MQSFELEEMALFLIRDADEAEMWIDRWAVSYPIVQTAEADSRQTISEWQHEIQTAFDHIVSKNIAVVAHGVGVSAFLAWLYQADIMTQKRLTNIILVSPRPEALPEDEIHTFQRVRCPCRTALVIAETNGTPRGWAQEQAECWHARLLQSPHSGKLNGALGGWQWGMKLMQEMLLSQ
;
A
#
# COMPACT_ATOMS: atom_id res chain seq x y z
N MET A 1 21.44 15.92 0.05
CA MET A 1 20.31 16.06 -0.87
C MET A 1 19.16 15.12 -0.49
N GLN A 2 19.44 13.86 -0.47
CA GLN A 2 18.40 12.85 -0.20
C GLN A 2 17.71 13.01 1.14
N SER A 3 18.43 13.35 2.21
CA SER A 3 17.82 13.52 3.52
C SER A 3 16.83 14.68 3.55
N PHE A 4 17.11 15.75 2.84
CA PHE A 4 16.22 16.90 2.71
C PHE A 4 14.96 16.51 1.94
N GLU A 5 15.12 15.77 0.84
CA GLU A 5 14.01 15.28 0.04
C GLU A 5 13.13 14.32 0.83
N LEU A 6 13.74 13.43 1.63
CA LEU A 6 13.01 12.50 2.48
C LEU A 6 12.19 13.22 3.55
N GLU A 7 12.72 14.31 4.11
CA GLU A 7 12.00 15.09 5.11
C GLU A 7 10.74 15.75 4.54
N GLU A 8 10.75 16.06 3.25
CA GLU A 8 9.61 16.66 2.57
C GLU A 8 8.63 15.63 2.01
N MET A 9 9.02 14.36 1.99
CA MET A 9 8.16 13.30 1.48
C MET A 9 7.04 12.98 2.46
N ALA A 10 5.81 12.88 1.95
CA ALA A 10 4.69 12.43 2.76
C ALA A 10 4.59 10.90 2.68
N LEU A 11 4.27 10.28 3.81
CA LEU A 11 3.96 8.88 3.88
C LEU A 11 2.44 8.72 3.94
N PHE A 12 1.88 8.03 2.96
CA PHE A 12 0.43 7.77 2.89
C PHE A 12 0.17 6.34 3.29
N LEU A 13 -0.43 6.14 4.47
CA LEU A 13 -0.69 4.83 5.05
C LEU A 13 -2.16 4.48 4.91
N ILE A 14 -2.45 3.38 4.24
CA ILE A 14 -3.82 2.91 4.00
C ILE A 14 -3.98 1.56 4.69
N ARG A 15 -4.70 1.54 5.81
CA ARG A 15 -4.83 0.34 6.62
C ARG A 15 -6.12 -0.41 6.32
N ASP A 16 -6.10 -1.68 6.65
CA ASP A 16 -7.28 -2.55 6.63
C ASP A 16 -8.08 -2.27 7.90
N ALA A 17 -9.26 -1.67 7.77
CA ALA A 17 -10.10 -1.31 8.91
C ALA A 17 -10.72 -2.54 9.60
N ASP A 18 -10.68 -3.70 8.94
CA ASP A 18 -11.15 -4.96 9.56
C ASP A 18 -10.14 -5.49 10.58
N GLU A 19 -8.92 -4.95 10.61
CA GLU A 19 -7.86 -5.42 11.50
C GLU A 19 -7.82 -4.63 12.80
N ALA A 20 -7.41 -5.34 13.88
CA ALA A 20 -7.11 -4.70 15.15
C ALA A 20 -5.83 -3.86 15.01
N GLU A 21 -5.41 -3.21 16.10
CA GLU A 21 -4.18 -2.42 16.11
C GLU A 21 -2.99 -3.23 15.61
N MET A 22 -2.19 -2.64 14.72
CA MET A 22 -1.07 -3.31 14.08
C MET A 22 0.09 -2.35 13.83
N TRP A 23 1.17 -2.85 13.22
CA TRP A 23 2.40 -2.07 12.99
C TRP A 23 2.17 -0.77 12.23
N ILE A 24 1.21 -0.73 11.31
CA ILE A 24 0.96 0.47 10.50
C ILE A 24 0.51 1.66 11.37
N ASP A 25 -0.18 1.38 12.48
CA ASP A 25 -0.60 2.41 13.41
C ASP A 25 0.58 3.05 14.13
N ARG A 26 1.62 2.25 14.40
CA ARG A 26 2.87 2.77 14.97
C ARG A 26 3.62 3.63 13.94
N TRP A 27 3.62 3.20 12.69
CA TRP A 27 4.24 3.99 11.63
C TRP A 27 3.57 5.35 11.49
N ALA A 28 2.24 5.41 11.67
CA ALA A 28 1.48 6.65 11.56
C ALA A 28 1.96 7.74 12.52
N VAL A 29 2.56 7.37 13.65
CA VAL A 29 3.05 8.35 14.64
C VAL A 29 4.58 8.46 14.66
N SER A 30 5.27 7.73 13.78
CA SER A 30 6.73 7.67 13.78
C SER A 30 7.39 8.52 12.69
N TYR A 31 6.64 9.00 11.72
CA TYR A 31 7.16 9.78 10.60
C TYR A 31 6.67 11.22 10.66
N PRO A 32 7.47 12.18 10.16
CA PRO A 32 7.13 13.60 10.31
C PRO A 32 5.91 14.05 9.49
N ILE A 33 5.73 13.52 8.29
CA ILE A 33 4.61 13.91 7.43
C ILE A 33 3.84 12.65 7.06
N VAL A 34 2.70 12.45 7.68
CA VAL A 34 1.89 11.24 7.49
C VAL A 34 0.43 11.61 7.24
N GLN A 35 -0.17 10.96 6.26
CA GLN A 35 -1.61 10.98 6.04
C GLN A 35 -2.09 9.54 6.11
N THR A 36 -3.21 9.31 6.80
CA THR A 36 -3.78 7.96 6.92
C THR A 36 -5.14 7.88 6.26
N ALA A 37 -5.48 6.66 5.82
CA ALA A 37 -6.82 6.32 5.34
C ALA A 37 -7.12 4.88 5.76
N GLU A 38 -8.39 4.53 5.80
CA GLU A 38 -8.84 3.19 6.15
C GLU A 38 -9.82 2.68 5.10
N ALA A 39 -9.84 1.36 4.91
CA ALA A 39 -10.81 0.71 4.04
C ALA A 39 -11.23 -0.61 4.68
N ASP A 40 -12.52 -0.93 4.60
CA ASP A 40 -13.01 -2.22 5.08
C ASP A 40 -13.65 -3.01 3.94
N SER A 41 -13.78 -4.33 4.15
CA SER A 41 -14.24 -5.26 3.13
C SER A 41 -15.72 -5.09 2.75
N ARG A 42 -16.49 -4.34 3.55
CA ARG A 42 -17.92 -4.13 3.30
C ARG A 42 -18.21 -2.91 2.43
N GLN A 43 -17.21 -2.06 2.22
CA GLN A 43 -17.35 -0.87 1.39
C GLN A 43 -17.39 -1.23 -0.09
N THR A 44 -18.04 -0.37 -0.86
CA THR A 44 -18.05 -0.49 -2.33
C THR A 44 -16.76 0.09 -2.90
N ILE A 45 -16.49 -0.21 -4.17
CA ILE A 45 -15.35 0.38 -4.88
C ILE A 45 -15.43 1.90 -4.87
N SER A 46 -16.62 2.46 -5.11
CA SER A 46 -16.81 3.93 -5.09
C SER A 46 -16.49 4.52 -3.72
N GLU A 47 -16.88 3.83 -2.65
CA GLU A 47 -16.57 4.28 -1.29
C GLU A 47 -15.07 4.23 -1.02
N TRP A 48 -14.37 3.17 -1.46
CA TRP A 48 -12.92 3.08 -1.36
C TRP A 48 -12.25 4.25 -2.10
N GLN A 49 -12.66 4.48 -3.34
CA GLN A 49 -12.08 5.55 -4.16
C GLN A 49 -12.29 6.92 -3.51
N HIS A 50 -13.46 7.15 -2.95
CA HIS A 50 -13.78 8.40 -2.27
C HIS A 50 -12.92 8.58 -1.00
N GLU A 51 -12.80 7.55 -0.18
CA GLU A 51 -12.00 7.58 1.05
C GLU A 51 -10.53 7.90 0.75
N ILE A 52 -9.96 7.21 -0.24
CA ILE A 52 -8.56 7.43 -0.61
C ILE A 52 -8.38 8.83 -1.18
N GLN A 53 -9.29 9.29 -2.05
CA GLN A 53 -9.18 10.62 -2.64
C GLN A 53 -9.30 11.71 -1.58
N THR A 54 -10.23 11.57 -0.64
CA THR A 54 -10.40 12.53 0.44
C THR A 54 -9.12 12.67 1.27
N ALA A 55 -8.52 11.54 1.63
CA ALA A 55 -7.26 11.55 2.37
C ALA A 55 -6.11 12.13 1.52
N PHE A 56 -6.04 11.73 0.25
CA PHE A 56 -5.01 12.21 -0.66
C PHE A 56 -5.06 13.72 -0.82
N ASP A 57 -6.25 14.30 -0.85
CA ASP A 57 -6.43 15.75 -1.00
C ASP A 57 -5.84 16.55 0.15
N HIS A 58 -5.59 15.92 1.29
CA HIS A 58 -4.94 16.59 2.43
C HIS A 58 -3.41 16.60 2.31
N ILE A 59 -2.84 15.88 1.35
CA ILE A 59 -1.39 15.78 1.20
C ILE A 59 -0.92 16.91 0.29
N VAL A 60 -0.06 17.77 0.81
CA VAL A 60 0.50 18.90 0.03
C VAL A 60 1.86 18.56 -0.58
N SER A 61 2.54 17.54 -0.08
CA SER A 61 3.86 17.15 -0.59
C SER A 61 3.81 16.71 -2.04
N LYS A 62 4.84 17.04 -2.81
CA LYS A 62 4.96 16.62 -4.20
C LYS A 62 5.34 15.15 -4.32
N ASN A 63 6.03 14.62 -3.34
CA ASN A 63 6.51 13.25 -3.34
C ASN A 63 5.81 12.47 -2.25
N ILE A 64 5.21 11.34 -2.63
CA ILE A 64 4.38 10.53 -1.73
C ILE A 64 4.82 9.08 -1.83
N ALA A 65 5.14 8.49 -0.66
CA ALA A 65 5.35 7.06 -0.55
C ALA A 65 4.09 6.43 0.04
N VAL A 66 3.58 5.39 -0.60
CA VAL A 66 2.33 4.74 -0.19
C VAL A 66 2.63 3.40 0.45
N VAL A 67 1.99 3.11 1.58
CA VAL A 67 2.00 1.77 2.19
C VAL A 67 0.56 1.38 2.46
N ALA A 68 0.10 0.31 1.81
CA ALA A 68 -1.27 -0.18 1.96
C ALA A 68 -1.26 -1.61 2.46
N HIS A 69 -2.20 -1.97 3.33
CA HIS A 69 -2.28 -3.30 3.92
C HIS A 69 -3.68 -3.90 3.75
N GLY A 70 -3.74 -5.19 3.42
CA GLY A 70 -4.99 -5.93 3.38
C GLY A 70 -6.01 -5.34 2.42
N VAL A 71 -7.20 -5.02 2.92
CA VAL A 71 -8.24 -4.35 2.13
C VAL A 71 -7.78 -2.98 1.65
N GLY A 72 -6.87 -2.34 2.38
CA GLY A 72 -6.29 -1.08 1.96
C GLY A 72 -5.60 -1.17 0.60
N VAL A 73 -5.04 -2.35 0.27
CA VAL A 73 -4.46 -2.59 -1.06
C VAL A 73 -5.54 -2.51 -2.14
N SER A 74 -6.67 -3.18 -1.91
CA SER A 74 -7.80 -3.14 -2.86
C SER A 74 -8.31 -1.71 -3.07
N ALA A 75 -8.48 -0.98 -1.98
CA ALA A 75 -8.95 0.40 -2.02
C ALA A 75 -7.97 1.31 -2.79
N PHE A 76 -6.69 1.17 -2.51
CA PHE A 76 -5.65 1.94 -3.19
C PHE A 76 -5.63 1.66 -4.69
N LEU A 77 -5.69 0.38 -5.08
CA LEU A 77 -5.69 0.01 -6.50
C LEU A 77 -6.94 0.52 -7.22
N ALA A 78 -8.10 0.47 -6.57
CA ALA A 78 -9.34 1.01 -7.13
C ALA A 78 -9.21 2.52 -7.39
N TRP A 79 -8.61 3.24 -6.44
CA TRP A 79 -8.36 4.66 -6.58
C TRP A 79 -7.33 4.93 -7.67
N LEU A 80 -6.24 4.18 -7.70
CA LEU A 80 -5.16 4.35 -8.66
C LEU A 80 -5.65 4.15 -10.10
N TYR A 81 -6.57 3.21 -10.30
CA TYR A 81 -7.13 2.91 -11.60
C TYR A 81 -7.72 4.14 -12.29
N GLN A 82 -8.31 5.06 -11.51
CA GLN A 82 -8.93 6.26 -12.05
C GLN A 82 -8.12 7.55 -11.79
N ALA A 83 -6.99 7.46 -11.13
CA ALA A 83 -6.15 8.62 -10.85
C ALA A 83 -5.54 9.16 -12.14
N ASP A 84 -5.51 10.49 -12.27
CA ASP A 84 -4.93 11.09 -13.46
C ASP A 84 -3.39 11.06 -13.44
N ILE A 85 -2.80 11.41 -14.57
CA ILE A 85 -1.35 11.37 -14.75
C ILE A 85 -0.63 12.28 -13.76
N MET A 86 -1.16 13.47 -13.51
CA MET A 86 -0.52 14.43 -12.59
C MET A 86 -0.51 13.92 -11.16
N THR A 87 -1.61 13.28 -10.75
CA THR A 87 -1.70 12.62 -9.45
C THR A 87 -0.70 11.49 -9.35
N GLN A 88 -0.65 10.63 -10.35
CA GLN A 88 0.27 9.48 -10.37
C GLN A 88 1.73 9.90 -10.29
N LYS A 89 2.11 11.01 -10.89
CA LYS A 89 3.49 11.52 -10.87
C LYS A 89 3.98 11.89 -9.47
N ARG A 90 3.08 12.11 -8.54
CA ARG A 90 3.45 12.41 -7.15
C ARG A 90 3.84 11.16 -6.37
N LEU A 91 3.45 9.98 -6.86
CA LEU A 91 3.75 8.71 -6.19
C LEU A 91 5.17 8.28 -6.54
N THR A 92 6.02 8.13 -5.52
CA THR A 92 7.44 7.80 -5.71
C THR A 92 7.75 6.34 -5.39
N ASN A 93 7.06 5.76 -4.41
CA ASN A 93 7.23 4.38 -4.00
C ASN A 93 5.90 3.85 -3.47
N ILE A 94 5.64 2.57 -3.72
CA ILE A 94 4.43 1.90 -3.26
C ILE A 94 4.81 0.57 -2.63
N ILE A 95 4.30 0.30 -1.44
CA ILE A 95 4.44 -1.00 -0.79
C ILE A 95 3.04 -1.53 -0.52
N LEU A 96 2.71 -2.64 -1.16
CA LEU A 96 1.42 -3.32 -1.02
C LEU A 96 1.62 -4.56 -0.15
N VAL A 97 0.97 -4.61 1.00
CA VAL A 97 1.23 -5.63 2.03
C VAL A 97 0.04 -6.53 2.22
N SER A 98 0.24 -7.82 2.09
CA SER A 98 -0.76 -8.87 2.35
C SER A 98 -2.13 -8.55 1.76
N PRO A 99 -2.24 -8.35 0.45
CA PRO A 99 -3.55 -8.12 -0.17
C PRO A 99 -4.46 -9.31 0.07
N ARG A 100 -5.76 -9.05 0.15
CA ARG A 100 -6.77 -10.05 0.42
C ARG A 100 -7.54 -10.36 -0.87
N PRO A 101 -7.29 -11.52 -1.52
CA PRO A 101 -7.99 -11.87 -2.77
C PRO A 101 -9.51 -11.86 -2.61
N GLU A 102 -10.00 -12.32 -1.46
CA GLU A 102 -11.44 -12.39 -1.18
C GLU A 102 -12.08 -11.00 -1.05
N ALA A 103 -11.30 -9.96 -0.86
CA ALA A 103 -11.80 -8.59 -0.76
C ALA A 103 -11.91 -7.89 -2.12
N LEU A 104 -11.48 -8.55 -3.21
CA LEU A 104 -11.64 -8.02 -4.56
C LEU A 104 -12.99 -8.45 -5.10
N PRO A 105 -13.88 -7.51 -5.49
CA PRO A 105 -15.18 -7.87 -6.07
C PRO A 105 -15.00 -8.73 -7.32
N GLU A 106 -15.71 -9.85 -7.40
CA GLU A 106 -15.57 -10.82 -8.50
C GLU A 106 -15.84 -10.21 -9.87
N ASP A 107 -16.86 -9.38 -9.98
CA ASP A 107 -17.25 -8.73 -11.24
C ASP A 107 -16.27 -7.62 -11.65
N GLU A 108 -15.37 -7.22 -10.78
CA GLU A 108 -14.40 -6.16 -11.05
C GLU A 108 -12.96 -6.65 -11.11
N ILE A 109 -12.75 -7.98 -11.04
CA ILE A 109 -11.39 -8.56 -11.02
C ILE A 109 -10.56 -8.09 -12.22
N HIS A 110 -11.17 -8.04 -13.41
CA HIS A 110 -10.46 -7.57 -14.61
C HIS A 110 -9.97 -6.13 -14.50
N THR A 111 -10.76 -5.29 -13.82
CA THR A 111 -10.37 -3.90 -13.58
C THR A 111 -9.12 -3.84 -12.72
N PHE A 112 -9.08 -4.62 -11.63
CA PHE A 112 -7.91 -4.66 -10.75
C PHE A 112 -6.67 -5.19 -11.46
N GLN A 113 -6.84 -6.16 -12.35
CA GLN A 113 -5.72 -6.72 -13.12
C GLN A 113 -5.14 -5.72 -14.13
N ARG A 114 -5.89 -4.69 -14.50
CA ARG A 114 -5.43 -3.65 -15.44
C ARG A 114 -4.66 -2.53 -14.76
N VAL A 115 -4.69 -2.47 -13.44
CA VAL A 115 -3.95 -1.43 -12.71
C VAL A 115 -2.46 -1.64 -12.94
N ARG A 116 -1.74 -0.55 -13.22
CA ARG A 116 -0.29 -0.55 -13.35
C ARG A 116 0.26 0.52 -12.42
N CYS A 117 1.10 0.10 -11.50
CA CYS A 117 1.72 1.05 -10.57
C CYS A 117 2.71 1.92 -11.34
N PRO A 118 2.65 3.25 -11.16
CA PRO A 118 3.43 4.19 -11.98
C PRO A 118 4.87 4.39 -11.52
N CYS A 119 5.26 3.75 -10.43
CA CYS A 119 6.58 3.94 -9.81
C CYS A 119 7.06 2.62 -9.23
N ARG A 120 8.22 2.67 -8.58
CA ARG A 120 8.77 1.48 -7.91
C ARG A 120 7.77 0.94 -6.89
N THR A 121 7.41 -0.33 -7.03
CA THR A 121 6.39 -0.97 -6.20
C THR A 121 6.86 -2.33 -5.71
N ALA A 122 6.66 -2.60 -4.42
CA ALA A 122 6.87 -3.91 -3.83
C ALA A 122 5.51 -4.49 -3.41
N LEU A 123 5.29 -5.75 -3.74
CA LEU A 123 4.15 -6.52 -3.22
C LEU A 123 4.73 -7.48 -2.19
N VAL A 124 4.37 -7.29 -0.93
CA VAL A 124 4.96 -8.05 0.18
C VAL A 124 3.93 -8.99 0.77
N ILE A 125 4.30 -10.27 0.86
CA ILE A 125 3.48 -11.28 1.51
C ILE A 125 4.31 -11.95 2.61
N ALA A 126 3.64 -12.62 3.55
CA ALA A 126 4.32 -13.41 4.55
C ALA A 126 4.95 -14.64 3.89
N GLU A 127 6.00 -15.15 4.49
CA GLU A 127 6.67 -16.35 4.01
C GLU A 127 5.77 -17.58 4.07
N THR A 128 4.90 -17.65 5.10
CA THR A 128 3.99 -18.79 5.30
C THR A 128 2.61 -18.31 5.76
N ASN A 129 1.59 -19.12 5.45
CA ASN A 129 0.21 -18.96 5.97
C ASN A 129 -0.44 -17.59 5.71
N GLY A 130 -0.02 -16.91 4.69
CA GLY A 130 -0.58 -15.60 4.32
C GLY A 130 -1.23 -15.63 2.94
N THR A 131 -1.13 -14.51 2.24
CA THR A 131 -1.63 -14.38 0.87
C THR A 131 -1.05 -15.50 -0.01
N PRO A 132 -1.88 -16.21 -0.80
CA PRO A 132 -1.38 -17.29 -1.65
C PRO A 132 -0.31 -16.79 -2.62
N ARG A 133 0.85 -17.45 -2.58
CA ARG A 133 2.02 -17.03 -3.37
C ARG A 133 1.77 -17.04 -4.88
N GLY A 134 1.09 -18.06 -5.39
CA GLY A 134 0.80 -18.15 -6.81
C GLY A 134 -0.07 -17.00 -7.29
N TRP A 135 -1.11 -16.68 -6.53
CA TRP A 135 -1.96 -15.54 -6.82
C TRP A 135 -1.17 -14.23 -6.75
N ALA A 136 -0.36 -14.06 -5.71
CA ALA A 136 0.46 -12.86 -5.54
C ALA A 136 1.46 -12.68 -6.69
N GLN A 137 2.06 -13.77 -7.17
CA GLN A 137 2.97 -13.74 -8.31
C GLN A 137 2.26 -13.21 -9.56
N GLU A 138 1.06 -13.68 -9.82
CA GLU A 138 0.27 -13.22 -10.96
C GLU A 138 -0.07 -11.73 -10.85
N GLN A 139 -0.48 -11.30 -9.66
CA GLN A 139 -0.83 -9.90 -9.44
C GLN A 139 0.40 -8.99 -9.53
N ALA A 140 1.54 -9.43 -9.01
CA ALA A 140 2.78 -8.65 -9.10
C ALA A 140 3.13 -8.35 -10.56
N GLU A 141 2.97 -9.33 -11.44
CA GLU A 141 3.18 -9.13 -12.87
C GLU A 141 2.18 -8.12 -13.45
N CYS A 142 0.90 -8.28 -13.13
CA CYS A 142 -0.14 -7.36 -13.60
C CYS A 142 0.10 -5.93 -13.11
N TRP A 143 0.45 -5.76 -11.85
CA TRP A 143 0.57 -4.45 -11.22
C TRP A 143 1.94 -3.80 -11.42
N HIS A 144 2.86 -4.47 -12.11
CA HIS A 144 4.25 -4.03 -12.28
C HIS A 144 4.94 -3.87 -10.91
N ALA A 145 4.72 -4.84 -10.03
CA ALA A 145 5.30 -4.85 -8.69
C ALA A 145 6.32 -5.98 -8.58
N ARG A 146 7.28 -5.79 -7.68
CA ARG A 146 8.24 -6.83 -7.33
C ARG A 146 7.69 -7.61 -6.13
N LEU A 147 7.57 -8.93 -6.27
CA LEU A 147 7.10 -9.77 -5.17
C LEU A 147 8.23 -10.03 -4.17
N LEU A 148 7.96 -9.76 -2.91
CA LEU A 148 8.89 -10.01 -1.80
C LEU A 148 8.19 -10.79 -0.70
N GLN A 149 8.96 -11.57 0.06
CA GLN A 149 8.45 -12.32 1.20
C GLN A 149 9.07 -11.80 2.49
N SER A 150 8.23 -11.39 3.42
CA SER A 150 8.65 -11.02 4.77
C SER A 150 8.83 -12.30 5.58
N PRO A 151 9.87 -12.42 6.41
CA PRO A 151 10.14 -13.63 7.19
C PRO A 151 9.18 -13.76 8.39
N HIS A 152 7.90 -13.82 8.11
CA HIS A 152 6.83 -13.87 9.09
C HIS A 152 5.76 -14.85 8.61
N SER A 153 4.75 -15.09 9.44
CA SER A 153 3.63 -15.94 9.10
C SER A 153 2.32 -15.16 9.18
N GLY A 154 1.35 -15.54 8.37
CA GLY A 154 0.01 -15.00 8.43
C GLY A 154 -0.20 -13.78 7.56
N LYS A 155 -1.03 -12.85 8.05
CA LYS A 155 -1.47 -11.70 7.24
C LYS A 155 -0.62 -10.45 7.44
N LEU A 156 0.50 -10.55 8.13
CA LEU A 156 1.33 -9.39 8.49
C LEU A 156 0.49 -8.31 9.17
N ASN A 157 -0.42 -8.74 10.04
CA ASN A 157 -1.42 -7.87 10.65
C ASN A 157 -1.25 -7.69 12.16
N GLY A 158 -0.16 -8.19 12.72
CA GLY A 158 0.15 -8.00 14.13
C GLY A 158 1.01 -6.78 14.38
N ALA A 159 1.39 -6.60 15.64
CA ALA A 159 2.30 -5.51 16.00
C ALA A 159 3.69 -5.72 15.40
N LEU A 160 4.15 -6.96 15.30
CA LEU A 160 5.42 -7.37 14.68
C LEU A 160 6.64 -6.54 15.16
N GLY A 161 6.58 -6.01 16.38
CA GLY A 161 7.62 -5.12 16.87
C GLY A 161 7.78 -3.85 16.06
N GLY A 162 6.71 -3.40 15.39
CA GLY A 162 6.74 -2.26 14.46
C GLY A 162 7.14 -2.66 13.04
N TRP A 163 7.23 -3.95 12.77
CA TRP A 163 7.59 -4.51 11.46
C TRP A 163 8.87 -3.90 10.89
N GLN A 164 9.96 -4.09 11.60
CA GLN A 164 11.26 -3.50 11.22
C GLN A 164 11.73 -3.94 9.83
N TRP A 165 11.41 -5.17 9.44
CA TRP A 165 11.73 -5.66 8.10
C TRP A 165 11.11 -4.75 7.02
N GLY A 166 9.85 -4.36 7.20
CA GLY A 166 9.15 -3.46 6.29
C GLY A 166 9.70 -2.04 6.31
N MET A 167 10.07 -1.55 7.49
CA MET A 167 10.71 -0.23 7.61
C MET A 167 12.02 -0.19 6.84
N LYS A 168 12.82 -1.25 6.95
CA LYS A 168 14.08 -1.35 6.23
C LYS A 168 13.85 -1.39 4.73
N LEU A 169 12.85 -2.14 4.29
CA LEU A 169 12.47 -2.20 2.88
C LEU A 169 12.12 -0.81 2.35
N MET A 170 11.27 -0.09 3.09
CA MET A 170 10.87 1.26 2.69
C MET A 170 12.07 2.19 2.58
N GLN A 171 12.97 2.16 3.57
CA GLN A 171 14.17 2.97 3.55
C GLN A 171 15.05 2.65 2.34
N GLU A 172 15.24 1.36 2.03
CA GLU A 172 16.02 0.95 0.87
C GLU A 172 15.39 1.44 -0.44
N MET A 173 14.06 1.36 -0.55
CA MET A 173 13.36 1.83 -1.74
C MET A 173 13.50 3.34 -1.92
N LEU A 174 13.40 4.10 -0.84
CA LEU A 174 13.52 5.56 -0.88
C LEU A 174 14.94 6.01 -1.22
N LEU A 175 15.95 5.30 -0.71
CA LEU A 175 17.35 5.70 -0.88
C LEU A 175 17.96 5.23 -2.21
N SER A 176 17.33 4.28 -2.90
CA SER A 176 17.89 3.69 -4.13
C SER A 176 17.40 4.36 -5.41
N GLN A 177 16.82 5.52 -5.32
CA GLN A 177 16.29 6.24 -6.49
C GLN A 177 17.32 7.06 -7.25
#